data_90fe91bf55bf817e13e6c743b3020635
#
_entry.id   90fe91bf55bf817e13e6c743b3020635
#
_cell.length_a   1.000
_cell.length_b   1.000
_cell.length_c   1.000
_cell.angle_alpha   90.00
_cell.angle_beta   90.00
_cell.angle_gamma   90.00
#
_symmetry.space_group_name_H-M   'P 1'
#
loop_
_entity.id
_entity.type
_entity.pdbx_description
1 polymer ?
#
loop_
_entity_poly.entity_id
_entity_poly.type
_entity_poly.pdbx_seq_one_letter_code
_entity_poly.pdbx_strand_id
1 'polypeptide(L)'
;MIENMNSLKQIIQNRICQITLLSAFVIFLAYIVEIFARVPPCELCIYQRIPYFLVVFFGVIFFIFKKETLFLFLTLILFIINFLISVFHSLVERGVVNYKSSCTSNDSIFEDIESLRQSLENTPIAKCDEIIFSIMGFSLANINLIVLTLLITINILFIIKK
;
A
#
# COMPACT_ATOMS: atom_id res chain seq x y z
N MET A 1 -36.43 10.47 18.30
CA MET A 1 -35.05 10.59 18.82
C MET A 1 -34.26 9.29 18.67
N ILE A 2 -34.83 8.12 18.99
CA ILE A 2 -34.16 6.78 18.86
C ILE A 2 -33.93 6.37 17.40
N GLU A 3 -34.86 6.67 16.51
CA GLU A 3 -34.80 6.36 15.08
C GLU A 3 -33.65 7.10 14.36
N ASN A 4 -33.45 8.38 14.76
CA ASN A 4 -32.35 9.22 14.25
C ASN A 4 -30.97 8.72 14.74
N MET A 5 -30.87 8.18 15.94
CA MET A 5 -29.65 7.57 16.47
C MET A 5 -29.31 6.27 15.78
N ASN A 6 -30.28 5.47 15.38
CA ASN A 6 -30.04 4.22 14.64
C ASN A 6 -29.58 4.49 13.20
N SER A 7 -30.17 5.48 12.54
CA SER A 7 -29.74 5.92 11.20
C SER A 7 -28.32 6.49 11.22
N LEU A 8 -27.98 7.31 12.23
CA LEU A 8 -26.62 7.84 12.40
C LEU A 8 -25.58 6.73 12.65
N LYS A 9 -25.92 5.74 13.49
CA LYS A 9 -25.05 4.57 13.74
C LYS A 9 -24.83 3.75 12.47
N GLN A 10 -25.83 3.61 11.63
CA GLN A 10 -25.75 2.87 10.38
C GLN A 10 -24.88 3.61 9.34
N ILE A 11 -24.97 4.95 9.27
CA ILE A 11 -24.10 5.78 8.41
C ILE A 11 -22.66 5.74 8.89
N ILE A 12 -22.41 5.81 10.18
CA ILE A 12 -21.09 5.73 10.82
C ILE A 12 -20.45 4.36 10.52
N GLN A 13 -21.22 3.30 10.70
CA GLN A 13 -20.78 1.94 10.43
C GLN A 13 -20.45 1.73 8.95
N ASN A 14 -21.18 2.40 8.04
CA ASN A 14 -20.94 2.34 6.61
C ASN A 14 -19.59 2.98 6.19
N ARG A 15 -19.16 4.09 6.79
CA ARG A 15 -17.89 4.77 6.41
C ARG A 15 -16.66 3.96 6.79
N ILE A 16 -16.63 3.41 8.00
CA ILE A 16 -15.55 2.50 8.43
C ILE A 16 -15.49 1.30 7.50
N CYS A 17 -16.63 0.67 7.22
CA CYS A 17 -16.74 -0.47 6.35
C CYS A 17 -16.27 -0.14 4.93
N GLN A 18 -16.66 1.00 4.36
CA GLN A 18 -16.27 1.41 3.02
C GLN A 18 -14.75 1.59 2.88
N ILE A 19 -14.12 2.33 3.80
CA ILE A 19 -12.66 2.54 3.76
C ILE A 19 -11.92 1.22 3.94
N THR A 20 -12.38 0.37 4.86
CA THR A 20 -11.79 -0.94 5.12
C THR A 20 -11.91 -1.86 3.91
N LEU A 21 -13.08 -1.94 3.28
CA LEU A 21 -13.31 -2.76 2.08
C LEU A 21 -12.51 -2.24 0.89
N LEU A 22 -12.44 -0.93 0.66
CA LEU A 22 -11.63 -0.35 -0.41
C LEU A 22 -10.15 -0.68 -0.22
N SER A 23 -9.63 -0.56 1.01
CA SER A 23 -8.24 -0.91 1.31
C SER A 23 -7.96 -2.40 1.12
N ALA A 24 -8.87 -3.27 1.55
CA ALA A 24 -8.77 -4.71 1.34
C ALA A 24 -8.81 -5.06 -0.16
N PHE A 25 -9.65 -4.38 -0.94
CA PHE A 25 -9.73 -4.56 -2.38
C PHE A 25 -8.45 -4.15 -3.11
N VAL A 26 -7.80 -3.05 -2.69
CA VAL A 26 -6.50 -2.64 -3.24
C VAL A 26 -5.43 -3.71 -2.97
N ILE A 27 -5.36 -4.25 -1.76
CA ILE A 27 -4.44 -5.35 -1.42
C ILE A 27 -4.72 -6.57 -2.31
N PHE A 28 -5.97 -6.94 -2.44
CA PHE A 28 -6.39 -8.08 -3.26
C PHE A 28 -5.97 -7.92 -4.73
N LEU A 29 -6.21 -6.74 -5.32
CA LEU A 29 -5.75 -6.44 -6.68
C LEU A 29 -4.23 -6.50 -6.81
N ALA A 30 -3.48 -6.00 -5.81
CA ALA A 30 -2.02 -6.05 -5.83
C ALA A 30 -1.51 -7.50 -5.85
N TYR A 31 -2.12 -8.41 -5.09
CA TYR A 31 -1.78 -9.84 -5.14
C TYR A 31 -2.18 -10.51 -6.45
N ILE A 32 -3.35 -10.15 -7.01
CA ILE A 32 -3.76 -10.67 -8.33
C ILE A 32 -2.71 -10.30 -9.38
N VAL A 33 -2.31 -9.04 -9.45
CA VAL A 33 -1.30 -8.58 -10.43
C VAL A 33 0.02 -9.36 -10.25
N GLU A 34 0.47 -9.56 -9.01
CA GLU A 34 1.69 -10.30 -8.71
C GLU A 34 1.62 -11.76 -9.22
N ILE A 35 0.49 -12.45 -8.96
CA ILE A 35 0.29 -13.84 -9.39
C ILE A 35 0.20 -13.94 -10.93
N PHE A 36 -0.57 -13.05 -11.57
CA PHE A 36 -0.77 -13.10 -13.02
C PHE A 36 0.46 -12.63 -13.81
N ALA A 37 1.14 -11.60 -13.34
CA ALA A 37 2.35 -11.10 -13.99
C ALA A 37 3.58 -11.98 -13.68
N ARG A 38 3.50 -12.89 -12.69
CA ARG A 38 4.62 -13.74 -12.22
C ARG A 38 5.87 -12.94 -11.89
N VAL A 39 5.69 -11.73 -11.42
CA VAL A 39 6.76 -10.80 -11.05
C VAL A 39 6.81 -10.69 -9.54
N PRO A 40 7.96 -10.97 -8.90
CA PRO A 40 8.09 -10.78 -7.46
C PRO A 40 7.96 -9.28 -7.13
N PRO A 41 7.31 -8.93 -6.00
CA PRO A 41 7.19 -7.55 -5.59
C PRO A 41 8.57 -6.99 -5.19
N CYS A 42 8.86 -5.76 -5.58
CA CYS A 42 10.06 -5.06 -5.11
C CYS A 42 9.91 -4.67 -3.62
N GLU A 43 11.01 -4.32 -2.96
CA GLU A 43 11.01 -3.95 -1.54
C GLU A 43 10.06 -2.77 -1.24
N LEU A 44 10.09 -1.72 -2.06
CA LEU A 44 9.20 -0.56 -1.90
C LEU A 44 7.72 -0.90 -2.13
N CYS A 45 7.42 -1.85 -3.03
CA CYS A 45 6.05 -2.35 -3.22
C CYS A 45 5.50 -3.04 -1.97
N ILE A 46 6.36 -3.77 -1.24
CA ILE A 46 5.97 -4.41 0.02
C ILE A 46 5.69 -3.35 1.09
N TYR A 47 6.54 -2.33 1.21
CA TYR A 47 6.33 -1.23 2.17
C TYR A 47 5.04 -0.46 1.91
N GLN A 48 4.62 -0.29 0.65
CA GLN A 48 3.35 0.34 0.29
C GLN A 48 2.12 -0.48 0.69
N ARG A 49 2.25 -1.80 0.85
CA ARG A 49 1.14 -2.67 1.31
C ARG A 49 0.90 -2.57 2.82
N ILE A 50 1.95 -2.31 3.62
CA ILE A 50 1.85 -2.27 5.09
C ILE A 50 0.77 -1.30 5.57
N PRO A 51 0.70 -0.03 5.14
CA PRO A 51 -0.35 0.89 5.57
C PRO A 51 -1.76 0.40 5.26
N TYR A 52 -1.99 -0.23 4.10
CA TYR A 52 -3.29 -0.80 3.77
C TYR A 52 -3.68 -1.95 4.71
N PHE A 53 -2.73 -2.84 5.06
CA PHE A 53 -2.98 -3.88 6.05
C PHE A 53 -3.34 -3.30 7.41
N LEU A 54 -2.65 -2.25 7.84
CA LEU A 54 -2.95 -1.55 9.09
C LEU A 54 -4.35 -0.92 9.06
N VAL A 55 -4.77 -0.33 7.93
CA VAL A 55 -6.12 0.21 7.77
C VAL A 55 -7.17 -0.89 7.90
N VAL A 56 -6.97 -2.06 7.29
CA VAL A 56 -7.89 -3.20 7.40
C VAL A 56 -7.94 -3.71 8.85
N PHE A 57 -6.79 -3.87 9.49
CA PHE A 57 -6.69 -4.32 10.87
C PHE A 57 -7.41 -3.37 11.84
N PHE A 58 -7.10 -2.07 11.76
CA PHE A 58 -7.79 -1.07 12.57
C PHE A 58 -9.26 -0.95 12.22
N GLY A 59 -9.64 -1.11 10.95
CA GLY A 59 -11.03 -1.10 10.50
C GLY A 59 -11.87 -2.14 11.25
N VAL A 60 -11.37 -3.36 11.39
CA VAL A 60 -12.05 -4.41 12.17
C VAL A 60 -12.18 -4.03 13.64
N ILE A 61 -11.11 -3.49 14.25
CA ILE A 61 -11.12 -3.06 15.66
C ILE A 61 -12.12 -1.93 15.88
N PHE A 62 -12.04 -0.87 15.08
CA PHE A 62 -12.91 0.30 15.24
C PHE A 62 -14.37 0.03 14.86
N PHE A 63 -14.62 -0.97 14.04
CA PHE A 63 -15.96 -1.47 13.78
C PHE A 63 -16.63 -1.98 15.07
N ILE A 64 -15.87 -2.65 15.93
CA ILE A 64 -16.33 -3.15 17.23
C ILE A 64 -16.51 -2.00 18.22
N PHE A 65 -15.53 -1.11 18.32
CA PHE A 65 -15.52 -0.01 19.31
C PHE A 65 -16.34 1.22 18.89
N LYS A 66 -16.80 1.30 17.64
CA LYS A 66 -17.62 2.39 17.07
C LYS A 66 -17.03 3.79 17.23
N LYS A 67 -15.69 3.91 17.25
CA LYS A 67 -14.97 5.19 17.34
C LYS A 67 -14.56 5.69 15.94
N GLU A 68 -15.53 6.15 15.17
CA GLU A 68 -15.36 6.57 13.78
C GLU A 68 -14.33 7.69 13.61
N THR A 69 -14.41 8.75 14.42
CA THR A 69 -13.53 9.91 14.25
C THR A 69 -12.07 9.54 14.40
N LEU A 70 -11.74 8.74 15.41
CA LEU A 70 -10.39 8.29 15.65
C LEU A 70 -9.89 7.41 14.48
N PHE A 71 -10.76 6.55 13.95
CA PHE A 71 -10.45 5.73 12.78
C PHE A 71 -10.15 6.59 11.55
N LEU A 72 -11.00 7.59 11.24
CA LEU A 72 -10.80 8.45 10.07
C LEU A 72 -9.48 9.25 10.15
N PHE A 73 -9.13 9.78 11.33
CA PHE A 73 -7.85 10.47 11.51
C PHE A 73 -6.65 9.52 11.39
N LEU A 74 -6.74 8.34 11.99
CA LEU A 74 -5.68 7.35 11.91
C LEU A 74 -5.45 6.87 10.47
N THR A 75 -6.52 6.56 9.74
CA THR A 75 -6.44 6.14 8.35
C THR A 75 -5.92 7.25 7.44
N LEU A 76 -6.28 8.52 7.71
CA LEU A 76 -5.73 9.66 6.98
C LEU A 76 -4.21 9.74 7.12
N ILE A 77 -3.69 9.59 8.35
CA ILE A 77 -2.24 9.58 8.60
C ILE A 77 -1.57 8.43 7.86
N LEU A 78 -2.14 7.22 7.93
CA LEU A 78 -1.60 6.04 7.23
C LEU A 78 -1.58 6.22 5.71
N PHE A 79 -2.62 6.81 5.13
CA PHE A 79 -2.66 7.10 3.69
C PHE A 79 -1.66 8.18 3.27
N ILE A 80 -1.44 9.21 4.10
CA ILE A 80 -0.41 10.23 3.83
C ILE A 80 0.98 9.60 3.86
N ILE A 81 1.28 8.76 4.85
CA ILE A 81 2.57 8.04 4.91
C ILE A 81 2.75 7.18 3.65
N ASN A 82 1.73 6.42 3.28
CA ASN A 82 1.77 5.59 2.07
C ASN A 82 1.95 6.42 0.80
N PHE A 83 1.30 7.58 0.72
CA PHE A 83 1.45 8.51 -0.39
C PHE A 83 2.90 8.99 -0.54
N LEU A 84 3.56 9.35 0.57
CA LEU A 84 4.98 9.76 0.55
C LEU A 84 5.89 8.60 0.09
N ILE A 85 5.65 7.38 0.55
CA ILE A 85 6.38 6.19 0.08
C ILE A 85 6.15 5.98 -1.42
N SER A 86 4.92 6.17 -1.90
CA SER A 86 4.57 5.98 -3.31
C SER A 86 5.22 7.04 -4.21
N VAL A 87 5.28 8.31 -3.76
CA VAL A 87 6.01 9.38 -4.44
C VAL A 87 7.50 9.04 -4.52
N PHE A 88 8.09 8.64 -3.39
CA PHE A 88 9.50 8.22 -3.35
C PHE A 88 9.77 7.07 -4.34
N HIS A 89 8.93 6.05 -4.35
CA HIS A 89 9.04 4.93 -5.28
C HIS A 89 8.97 5.39 -6.75
N SER A 90 8.02 6.27 -7.09
CA SER A 90 7.92 6.82 -8.44
C SER A 90 9.16 7.63 -8.86
N LEU A 91 9.84 8.32 -7.92
CA LEU A 91 11.09 9.02 -8.17
C LEU A 91 12.26 8.06 -8.39
N VAL A 92 12.30 6.95 -7.68
CA VAL A 92 13.29 5.87 -7.86
C VAL A 92 13.14 5.23 -9.25
N GLU A 93 11.91 4.88 -9.65
CA GLU A 93 11.62 4.33 -10.99
C GLU A 93 12.04 5.26 -12.14
N ARG A 94 11.99 6.58 -11.91
CA ARG A 94 12.42 7.59 -12.91
C ARG A 94 13.92 7.89 -12.88
N GLY A 95 14.68 7.22 -12.02
CA GLY A 95 16.12 7.43 -11.86
C GLY A 95 16.50 8.78 -11.23
N VAL A 96 15.53 9.51 -10.66
CA VAL A 96 15.79 10.80 -9.97
C VAL A 96 16.51 10.56 -8.66
N VAL A 97 16.19 9.45 -7.98
CA VAL A 97 16.80 9.04 -6.72
C VAL A 97 17.45 7.67 -6.87
N ASN A 98 18.73 7.58 -6.59
CA ASN A 98 19.44 6.31 -6.56
C ASN A 98 19.11 5.57 -5.27
N TYR A 99 18.28 4.55 -5.36
CA TYR A 99 17.95 3.67 -4.24
C TYR A 99 18.59 2.29 -4.45
N LYS A 100 19.49 1.93 -3.54
CA LYS A 100 20.03 0.56 -3.49
C LYS A 100 19.17 -0.25 -2.53
N SER A 101 18.47 -1.23 -3.07
CA SER A 101 17.69 -2.15 -2.24
C SER A 101 18.65 -2.97 -1.37
N SER A 102 18.22 -3.31 -0.15
CA SER A 102 19.01 -4.11 0.79
C SER A 102 19.37 -5.49 0.23
N CYS A 103 18.65 -5.96 -0.77
CA CYS A 103 18.92 -7.22 -1.46
C CYS A 103 20.08 -7.15 -2.46
N THR A 104 20.54 -5.93 -2.82
CA THR A 104 21.64 -5.73 -3.80
C THR A 104 22.97 -5.39 -3.13
N SER A 105 23.02 -5.20 -1.81
CA SER A 105 24.18 -4.65 -1.07
C SER A 105 25.10 -5.71 -0.44
N ASN A 106 25.10 -6.95 -0.89
CA ASN A 106 26.03 -7.97 -0.38
C ASN A 106 27.29 -8.13 -1.24
N ASP A 107 28.02 -7.03 -1.43
CA ASP A 107 29.34 -7.09 -2.08
C ASP A 107 30.50 -7.33 -1.09
N SER A 108 30.25 -7.65 0.16
CA SER A 108 31.35 -7.94 1.08
C SER A 108 30.89 -8.79 2.26
N ILE A 109 31.20 -10.04 2.22
CA ILE A 109 31.52 -11.00 3.29
C ILE A 109 31.02 -12.38 2.84
N PHE A 110 31.88 -13.17 2.17
CA PHE A 110 31.85 -14.64 2.28
C PHE A 110 32.68 -15.30 1.17
N GLU A 111 33.81 -15.87 1.52
CA GLU A 111 34.78 -16.56 0.64
C GLU A 111 34.37 -17.99 0.26
N ASP A 112 33.16 -18.47 0.57
CA ASP A 112 32.73 -19.86 0.26
C ASP A 112 31.34 -19.90 -0.39
N ILE A 113 31.09 -19.04 -1.42
CA ILE A 113 29.74 -18.71 -1.86
C ILE A 113 29.53 -18.88 -3.36
N GLU A 114 30.37 -19.60 -4.06
CA GLU A 114 30.14 -19.85 -5.49
C GLU A 114 28.83 -20.61 -5.71
N SER A 115 28.48 -21.55 -4.83
CA SER A 115 27.20 -22.30 -4.89
C SER A 115 26.00 -21.48 -4.40
N LEU A 116 26.17 -20.60 -3.41
CA LEU A 116 25.12 -19.71 -2.93
C LEU A 116 24.87 -18.56 -3.92
N ARG A 117 25.93 -18.04 -4.53
CA ARG A 117 25.88 -17.01 -5.57
C ARG A 117 25.11 -17.51 -6.79
N GLN A 118 25.35 -18.75 -7.22
CA GLN A 118 24.67 -19.34 -8.36
C GLN A 118 23.18 -19.62 -8.10
N SER A 119 22.79 -19.92 -6.87
CA SER A 119 21.39 -20.05 -6.48
C SER A 119 20.68 -18.69 -6.29
N LEU A 120 21.41 -17.64 -5.89
CA LEU A 120 20.89 -16.28 -5.78
C LEU A 120 20.80 -15.56 -7.14
N GLU A 121 21.72 -15.81 -8.06
CA GLU A 121 21.66 -15.27 -9.43
C GLU A 121 20.47 -15.81 -10.23
N ASN A 122 19.95 -17.00 -9.87
CA ASN A 122 18.77 -17.59 -10.48
C ASN A 122 17.44 -17.15 -9.81
N THR A 123 17.48 -16.39 -8.72
CA THR A 123 16.27 -15.87 -8.09
C THR A 123 15.95 -14.49 -8.69
N PRO A 124 14.84 -14.29 -9.39
CA PRO A 124 14.49 -13.01 -9.97
C PRO A 124 14.21 -12.00 -8.85
N ILE A 125 15.23 -11.23 -8.47
CA ILE A 125 15.08 -10.12 -7.51
C ILE A 125 14.54 -8.94 -8.30
N ALA A 126 13.30 -8.52 -7.98
CA ALA A 126 12.71 -7.32 -8.57
C ALA A 126 13.45 -6.07 -8.07
N LYS A 127 14.09 -5.37 -8.98
CA LYS A 127 14.75 -4.10 -8.70
C LYS A 127 13.70 -2.98 -8.66
N CYS A 128 13.87 -2.02 -7.74
CA CYS A 128 12.93 -0.88 -7.61
C CYS A 128 13.17 0.21 -8.68
N ASP A 129 14.30 0.20 -9.37
CA ASP A 129 14.70 1.16 -10.41
C ASP A 129 14.32 0.71 -11.83
N GLU A 130 13.81 -0.51 -12.00
CA GLU A 130 13.33 -1.02 -13.28
C GLU A 130 11.80 -1.13 -13.28
N ILE A 131 11.16 -0.55 -14.30
CA ILE A 131 9.71 -0.71 -14.50
C ILE A 131 9.45 -2.10 -15.06
N ILE A 132 9.22 -3.08 -14.20
CA ILE A 132 9.02 -4.48 -14.59
C ILE A 132 7.63 -4.70 -15.18
N PHE A 133 6.63 -3.93 -14.73
CA PHE A 133 5.25 -4.04 -15.20
C PHE A 133 4.61 -2.66 -15.32
N SER A 134 4.07 -2.36 -16.50
CA SER A 134 3.32 -1.13 -16.76
C SER A 134 1.99 -1.45 -17.42
N ILE A 135 0.93 -0.79 -16.97
CA ILE A 135 -0.40 -0.84 -17.59
C ILE A 135 -0.62 0.50 -18.30
N MET A 136 -0.79 0.47 -19.62
CA MET A 136 -1.02 1.67 -20.45
C MET A 136 0.05 2.77 -20.26
N GLY A 137 1.30 2.39 -19.97
CA GLY A 137 2.40 3.33 -19.74
C GLY A 137 2.53 3.86 -18.30
N PHE A 138 1.66 3.46 -17.39
CA PHE A 138 1.76 3.79 -15.96
C PHE A 138 2.36 2.62 -15.20
N SER A 139 3.40 2.90 -14.40
CA SER A 139 3.95 1.91 -13.48
C SER A 139 2.96 1.60 -12.35
N LEU A 140 3.15 0.47 -11.68
CA LEU A 140 2.33 0.10 -10.51
C LEU A 140 2.42 1.15 -9.39
N ALA A 141 3.58 1.80 -9.21
CA ALA A 141 3.74 2.89 -8.25
C ALA A 141 2.88 4.11 -8.60
N ASN A 142 2.80 4.48 -9.88
CA ASN A 142 1.95 5.58 -10.35
C ASN A 142 0.45 5.28 -10.18
N ILE A 143 0.04 4.03 -10.46
CA ILE A 143 -1.35 3.59 -10.24
C ILE A 143 -1.69 3.67 -8.75
N ASN A 144 -0.80 3.19 -7.87
CA ASN A 144 -0.99 3.29 -6.42
C ASN A 144 -1.12 4.75 -5.95
N LEU A 145 -0.34 5.67 -6.53
CA LEU A 145 -0.40 7.09 -6.21
C LEU A 145 -1.77 7.71 -6.57
N ILE A 146 -2.35 7.34 -7.70
CA ILE A 146 -3.70 7.78 -8.11
C ILE A 146 -4.74 7.22 -7.13
N VAL A 147 -4.67 5.93 -6.80
CA VAL A 147 -5.58 5.28 -5.85
C VAL A 147 -5.51 5.94 -4.47
N LEU A 148 -4.31 6.22 -3.98
CA LEU A 148 -4.10 6.91 -2.69
C LEU A 148 -4.69 8.32 -2.69
N THR A 149 -4.52 9.07 -3.78
CA THR A 149 -5.12 10.41 -3.91
C THR A 149 -6.64 10.34 -3.81
N LEU A 150 -7.27 9.37 -4.44
CA LEU A 150 -8.72 9.13 -4.35
C LEU A 150 -9.14 8.74 -2.92
N LEU A 151 -8.41 7.83 -2.27
CA LEU A 151 -8.71 7.39 -0.90
C LEU A 151 -8.55 8.52 0.12
N ILE A 152 -7.52 9.34 -0.01
CA ILE A 152 -7.31 10.53 0.83
C ILE A 152 -8.46 11.51 0.64
N THR A 153 -8.87 11.77 -0.60
CA THR A 153 -9.98 12.68 -0.91
C THR A 153 -11.30 12.17 -0.29
N ILE A 154 -11.61 10.88 -0.45
CA ILE A 154 -12.79 10.25 0.14
C ILE A 154 -12.75 10.36 1.67
N ASN A 155 -11.59 10.08 2.28
CA ASN A 155 -11.42 10.16 3.73
C ASN A 155 -11.64 11.59 4.25
N ILE A 156 -11.07 12.60 3.59
CA ILE A 156 -11.27 14.01 3.93
C ILE A 156 -12.74 14.41 3.80
N LEU A 157 -13.41 13.99 2.71
CA LEU A 157 -14.84 14.24 2.53
C LEU A 157 -15.70 13.61 3.65
N PHE A 158 -15.31 12.44 4.14
CA PHE A 158 -15.97 11.80 5.29
C PHE A 158 -15.74 12.56 6.59
N ILE A 159 -14.58 13.17 6.78
CA ILE A 159 -14.29 14.02 7.94
C ILE A 159 -15.11 15.31 7.89
N ILE A 160 -15.18 15.97 6.72
CA ILE A 160 -15.89 17.26 6.57
C ILE A 160 -17.41 17.10 6.66
N LYS A 161 -17.98 16.01 6.12
CA LYS A 161 -19.43 15.74 6.15
C LYS A 161 -19.94 15.22 7.50
N LYS A 162 -19.12 15.20 8.51
CA LYS A 162 -19.51 14.81 9.85
C LYS A 162 -20.19 15.97 10.61
#